data_5252d7a763f32ef9efc63d75f5a0a2d1
#
_entry.id   5252d7a763f32ef9efc63d75f5a0a2d1
#
_cell.length_a   1.000
_cell.length_b   1.000
_cell.length_c   1.000
_cell.angle_alpha   90.00
_cell.angle_beta   90.00
_cell.angle_gamma   90.00
#
_symmetry.space_group_name_H-M   'P 1'
#
loop_
_entity.id
_entity.type
_entity.pdbx_description
1 polymer ?
#
loop_
_entity_poly.entity_id
_entity_poly.type
_entity_poly.pdbx_seq_one_letter_code
_entity_poly.pdbx_strand_id
1 'polypeptide(L)'
;MLTCIVRPVINKKFINFDVTEFTKLSEALPGVVVELELDVNLKKIDPSKLLGSGKIGDLKTIIHQKKIKLLLVDFELTPIQQRNLEKELNIKILDRTGLILEIFSARALSREGVLQVELAHLNYNKSRLVRSWTHLERQRGGMGFLGGPGETQIEAD
;
A
#
# COMPACT_ATOMS: atom_id res chain seq x y z
N MET A 1 1.29 13.90 -3.73
CA MET A 1 0.81 13.19 -2.53
C MET A 1 2.00 12.85 -1.65
N LEU A 2 2.00 13.36 -0.44
CA LEU A 2 3.10 13.09 0.49
C LEU A 2 3.08 11.63 0.94
N THR A 3 4.21 10.97 0.80
CA THR A 3 4.33 9.53 0.94
C THR A 3 5.43 9.16 1.93
N CYS A 4 5.17 8.18 2.75
CA CYS A 4 6.15 7.58 3.63
C CYS A 4 6.41 6.13 3.18
N ILE A 5 7.68 5.75 3.15
CA ILE A 5 8.08 4.37 2.87
C ILE A 5 8.47 3.72 4.20
N VAL A 6 7.94 2.54 4.43
CA VAL A 6 8.27 1.72 5.60
C VAL A 6 8.95 0.44 5.13
N ARG A 7 10.14 0.17 5.65
CA ARG A 7 10.88 -1.06 5.38
C ARG A 7 10.98 -1.88 6.66
N PRO A 8 10.34 -3.02 6.72
CA PRO A 8 10.52 -3.92 7.87
C PRO A 8 11.93 -4.51 7.88
N VAL A 9 12.53 -4.52 9.06
CA VAL A 9 13.85 -5.10 9.30
C VAL A 9 13.70 -6.14 10.40
N ILE A 10 14.02 -7.39 10.11
CA ILE A 10 13.90 -8.49 11.06
C ILE A 10 15.30 -8.97 11.43
N ASN A 11 15.57 -9.01 12.75
CA ASN A 11 16.88 -9.42 13.27
C ASN A 11 18.03 -8.64 12.61
N LYS A 12 17.85 -7.32 12.45
CA LYS A 12 18.83 -6.40 11.83
C LYS A 12 19.11 -6.69 10.36
N LYS A 13 18.23 -7.44 9.67
CA LYS A 13 18.35 -7.72 8.25
C LYS A 13 17.10 -7.25 7.51
N PHE A 14 17.31 -6.61 6.36
CA PHE A 14 16.19 -6.27 5.48
C PHE A 14 15.59 -7.55 4.91
N ILE A 15 14.25 -7.57 4.78
CA ILE A 15 13.54 -8.70 4.19
C ILE A 15 13.86 -8.78 2.70
N ASN A 16 13.88 -7.64 2.02
CA ASN A 16 14.21 -7.57 0.60
C ASN A 16 15.68 -7.29 0.42
N PHE A 17 16.27 -7.95 -0.57
CA PHE A 17 17.69 -7.90 -0.82
C PHE A 17 18.18 -6.52 -1.25
N ASP A 18 17.40 -5.82 -2.08
CA ASP A 18 17.76 -4.50 -2.59
C ASP A 18 16.80 -3.45 -2.03
N VAL A 19 17.27 -2.71 -1.02
CA VAL A 19 16.47 -1.68 -0.36
C VAL A 19 16.26 -0.44 -1.24
N THR A 20 17.13 -0.21 -2.21
CA THR A 20 17.01 0.96 -3.10
C THR A 20 15.99 0.76 -4.20
N GLU A 21 15.71 -0.48 -4.57
CA GLU A 21 14.73 -0.82 -5.61
C GLU A 21 13.35 -0.27 -5.29
N PHE A 22 12.90 -0.47 -4.07
CA PHE A 22 11.56 -0.03 -3.68
C PHE A 22 11.41 1.49 -3.74
N THR A 23 12.44 2.22 -3.33
CA THR A 23 12.43 3.68 -3.43
C THR A 23 12.34 4.13 -4.88
N LYS A 24 13.11 3.50 -5.76
CA LYS A 24 13.07 3.81 -7.19
C LYS A 24 11.71 3.49 -7.80
N LEU A 25 11.12 2.38 -7.41
CA LEU A 25 9.77 2.01 -7.85
C LEU A 25 8.75 3.05 -7.41
N SER A 26 8.84 3.50 -6.17
CA SER A 26 7.89 4.49 -5.66
C SER A 26 7.98 5.82 -6.41
N GLU A 27 9.19 6.23 -6.79
CA GLU A 27 9.40 7.45 -7.57
C GLU A 27 8.83 7.34 -8.99
N ALA A 28 8.66 6.13 -9.50
CA ALA A 28 8.08 5.91 -10.82
C ALA A 28 6.55 6.10 -10.84
N LEU A 29 5.91 6.15 -9.69
CA LEU A 29 4.46 6.37 -9.62
C LEU A 29 4.15 7.87 -9.69
N PRO A 30 3.34 8.32 -10.68
CA PRO A 30 3.02 9.74 -10.82
C PRO A 30 2.31 10.29 -9.58
N GLY A 31 2.67 11.50 -9.19
CA GLY A 31 2.05 12.19 -8.05
C GLY A 31 2.57 11.80 -6.69
N VAL A 32 3.50 10.86 -6.60
CA VAL A 32 4.11 10.46 -5.34
C VAL A 32 5.31 11.34 -5.02
N VAL A 33 5.32 11.90 -3.82
CA VAL A 33 6.46 12.63 -3.28
C VAL A 33 6.90 11.93 -2.01
N VAL A 34 8.07 11.30 -2.04
CA VAL A 34 8.58 10.56 -0.88
C VAL A 34 9.11 11.58 0.13
N GLU A 35 8.38 11.75 1.21
CA GLU A 35 8.73 12.68 2.28
C GLU A 35 9.68 12.03 3.29
N LEU A 36 9.49 10.73 3.53
CA LEU A 36 10.18 10.04 4.60
C LEU A 36 10.32 8.56 4.29
N GLU A 37 11.47 8.00 4.65
CA GLU A 37 11.71 6.56 4.59
C GLU A 37 12.09 6.08 5.98
N LEU A 38 11.40 5.05 6.47
CA LEU A 38 11.61 4.51 7.81
C LEU A 38 11.98 3.03 7.74
N ASP A 39 13.05 2.67 8.42
CA ASP A 39 13.39 1.28 8.68
C ASP A 39 12.81 0.91 10.03
N VAL A 40 11.92 -0.06 10.06
CA VAL A 40 11.24 -0.46 11.29
C VAL A 40 11.76 -1.81 11.74
N ASN A 41 12.43 -1.82 12.89
CA ASN A 41 13.00 -3.03 13.46
C ASN A 41 11.90 -3.86 14.12
N LEU A 42 11.82 -5.13 13.72
CA LEU A 42 10.85 -6.08 14.26
C LEU A 42 11.58 -7.29 14.80
N LYS A 43 11.09 -7.83 15.90
CA LYS A 43 11.54 -9.12 16.40
C LYS A 43 10.89 -10.24 15.60
N LYS A 44 9.62 -10.06 15.25
CA LYS A 44 8.86 -10.99 14.44
C LYS A 44 7.76 -10.25 13.70
N ILE A 45 7.24 -10.86 12.66
CA ILE A 45 6.12 -10.32 11.90
C ILE A 45 4.82 -10.63 12.64
N ASP A 46 4.03 -9.59 12.91
CA ASP A 46 2.71 -9.77 13.49
C ASP A 46 1.74 -10.23 12.40
N PRO A 47 1.05 -11.37 12.55
CA PRO A 47 0.15 -11.86 11.51
C PRO A 47 -1.06 -10.96 11.24
N SER A 48 -1.45 -10.14 12.20
CA SER A 48 -2.64 -9.30 12.06
C SER A 48 -2.34 -7.88 11.60
N LYS A 49 -1.19 -7.32 11.95
CA LYS A 49 -0.88 -5.90 11.70
C LYS A 49 0.51 -5.65 11.15
N LEU A 50 1.31 -6.65 10.93
CA LEU A 50 2.73 -6.57 10.56
C LEU A 50 3.59 -5.98 11.70
N LEU A 51 3.20 -4.82 12.22
CA LEU A 51 3.94 -4.06 13.21
C LEU A 51 3.29 -4.18 14.58
N GLY A 52 4.08 -4.07 15.63
CA GLY A 52 3.55 -3.99 16.99
C GLY A 52 2.82 -2.68 17.25
N SER A 53 1.99 -2.66 18.30
CA SER A 53 1.17 -1.48 18.60
C SER A 53 1.99 -0.21 18.88
N GLY A 54 3.16 -0.36 19.49
CA GLY A 54 4.06 0.79 19.72
C GLY A 54 4.54 1.42 18.41
N LYS A 55 4.93 0.60 17.44
CA LYS A 55 5.37 1.08 16.13
C LYS A 55 4.23 1.73 15.35
N ILE A 56 3.04 1.16 15.45
CA ILE A 56 1.85 1.73 14.81
C ILE A 56 1.54 3.10 15.42
N GLY A 57 1.64 3.24 16.73
CA GLY A 57 1.45 4.53 17.40
C GLY A 57 2.44 5.58 16.94
N ASP A 58 3.72 5.20 16.79
CA ASP A 58 4.75 6.10 16.28
C ASP A 58 4.45 6.53 14.84
N LEU A 59 4.01 5.60 14.01
CA LEU A 59 3.61 5.91 12.63
C LEU A 59 2.41 6.86 12.58
N LYS A 60 1.42 6.66 13.42
CA LYS A 60 0.27 7.57 13.50
C LYS A 60 0.71 9.00 13.76
N THR A 61 1.62 9.17 14.70
CA THR A 61 2.15 10.49 15.04
C THR A 61 2.86 11.13 13.86
N ILE A 62 3.73 10.36 13.19
CA ILE A 62 4.48 10.85 12.03
C ILE A 62 3.54 11.22 10.89
N ILE A 63 2.57 10.36 10.60
CA ILE A 63 1.58 10.58 9.54
C ILE A 63 0.81 11.88 9.80
N HIS A 64 0.39 12.09 11.02
CA HIS A 64 -0.34 13.30 11.38
C HIS A 64 0.55 14.55 11.28
N GLN A 65 1.74 14.50 11.85
CA GLN A 65 2.65 15.66 11.85
C GLN A 65 3.12 16.05 10.46
N LYS A 66 3.42 15.08 9.63
CA LYS A 66 3.95 15.31 8.28
C LYS A 66 2.88 15.33 7.21
N LYS A 67 1.61 15.17 7.58
CA LYS A 67 0.47 15.15 6.66
C LYS A 67 0.65 14.12 5.55
N ILE A 68 1.13 12.94 5.91
CA ILE A 68 1.31 11.83 4.98
C ILE A 68 -0.05 11.33 4.51
N LYS A 69 -0.16 11.08 3.21
CA LYS A 69 -1.41 10.61 2.58
C LYS A 69 -1.29 9.19 2.05
N LEU A 70 -0.09 8.70 1.86
CA LEU A 70 0.16 7.36 1.31
C LEU A 70 1.28 6.71 2.09
N LEU A 71 1.07 5.47 2.49
CA LEU A 71 2.11 4.64 3.09
C LEU A 71 2.46 3.52 2.13
N LEU A 72 3.73 3.42 1.78
CA LEU A 72 4.25 2.33 0.96
C LEU A 72 5.05 1.40 1.87
N VAL A 73 4.69 0.13 1.85
CA VAL A 73 5.33 -0.88 2.69
C VAL A 73 6.13 -1.84 1.81
N ASP A 74 7.43 -1.90 2.05
CA ASP A 74 8.33 -2.79 1.30
C ASP A 74 8.23 -4.22 1.84
N PHE A 75 7.05 -4.78 1.69
CA PHE A 75 6.70 -6.12 2.15
C PHE A 75 5.41 -6.54 1.47
N GLU A 76 5.17 -7.83 1.31
CA GLU A 76 3.89 -8.32 0.81
C GLU A 76 2.94 -8.54 1.98
N LEU A 77 1.96 -7.64 2.10
CA LEU A 77 0.97 -7.71 3.17
C LEU A 77 -0.09 -8.75 2.86
N THR A 78 -0.52 -9.47 3.88
CA THR A 78 -1.74 -10.27 3.77
C THR A 78 -2.95 -9.34 3.73
N PRO A 79 -4.10 -9.80 3.22
CA PRO A 79 -5.32 -8.98 3.26
C PRO A 79 -5.70 -8.50 4.65
N ILE A 80 -5.47 -9.33 5.66
CA ILE A 80 -5.76 -9.00 7.05
C ILE A 80 -4.83 -7.91 7.55
N GLN A 81 -3.53 -8.05 7.28
CA GLN A 81 -2.54 -7.03 7.68
C GLN A 81 -2.84 -5.68 7.03
N GLN A 82 -3.12 -5.68 5.74
CA GLN A 82 -3.42 -4.45 5.03
C GLN A 82 -4.67 -3.77 5.56
N ARG A 83 -5.75 -4.53 5.76
CA ARG A 83 -6.99 -4.00 6.30
C ARG A 83 -6.78 -3.37 7.68
N ASN A 84 -6.09 -4.07 8.56
CA ASN A 84 -5.88 -3.59 9.92
C ASN A 84 -5.00 -2.35 9.96
N LEU A 85 -3.94 -2.31 9.13
CA LEU A 85 -3.08 -1.13 9.04
C LEU A 85 -3.84 0.06 8.48
N GLU A 86 -4.63 -0.10 7.44
CA GLU A 86 -5.42 0.99 6.87
C GLU A 86 -6.43 1.52 7.89
N LYS A 87 -7.04 0.63 8.65
CA LYS A 87 -7.98 1.00 9.70
C LYS A 87 -7.30 1.77 10.82
N GLU A 88 -6.15 1.28 11.28
CA GLU A 88 -5.40 1.90 12.37
C GLU A 88 -4.80 3.24 11.99
N LEU A 89 -4.23 3.33 10.80
CA LEU A 89 -3.52 4.52 10.34
C LEU A 89 -4.42 5.50 9.58
N ASN A 90 -5.56 5.04 9.11
CA ASN A 90 -6.55 5.84 8.38
C ASN A 90 -5.98 6.55 7.15
N ILE A 91 -5.10 5.88 6.42
CA ILE A 91 -4.56 6.37 5.14
C ILE A 91 -4.48 5.22 4.15
N LYS A 92 -4.26 5.54 2.88
CA LYS A 92 -4.02 4.55 1.83
C LYS A 92 -2.70 3.85 2.09
N ILE A 93 -2.72 2.52 2.01
CA ILE A 93 -1.52 1.70 2.14
C ILE A 93 -1.38 0.83 0.90
N LEU A 94 -0.21 0.86 0.30
CA LEU A 94 0.15 -0.04 -0.79
C LEU A 94 1.33 -0.88 -0.34
N ASP A 95 1.22 -2.17 -0.55
CA ASP A 95 2.34 -3.07 -0.39
C ASP A 95 3.13 -3.15 -1.71
N ARG A 96 4.14 -4.01 -1.76
CA ARG A 96 4.98 -4.15 -2.94
C ARG A 96 4.16 -4.49 -4.20
N THR A 97 3.26 -5.46 -4.10
CA THR A 97 2.41 -5.85 -5.22
C THR A 97 1.47 -4.72 -5.64
N GLY A 98 0.85 -4.04 -4.68
CA GLY A 98 -0.04 -2.92 -4.96
C GLY A 98 0.68 -1.77 -5.67
N LEU A 99 1.89 -1.46 -5.23
CA LEU A 99 2.70 -0.42 -5.86
C LEU A 99 3.03 -0.77 -7.32
N ILE A 100 3.44 -2.00 -7.58
CA ILE A 100 3.77 -2.44 -8.94
C ILE A 100 2.53 -2.36 -9.84
N LEU A 101 1.38 -2.78 -9.35
CA LEU A 101 0.13 -2.70 -10.11
C LEU A 101 -0.24 -1.26 -10.44
N GLU A 102 -0.07 -0.34 -9.52
CA GLU A 102 -0.34 1.08 -9.77
C GLU A 102 0.61 1.66 -10.82
N ILE A 103 1.89 1.28 -10.79
CA ILE A 103 2.86 1.71 -11.80
C ILE A 103 2.48 1.19 -13.17
N PHE A 104 2.12 -0.08 -13.28
CA PHE A 104 1.71 -0.68 -14.54
C PHE A 104 0.45 -0.02 -15.08
N SER A 105 -0.50 0.28 -14.20
CA SER A 105 -1.72 1.00 -14.58
C SER A 105 -1.41 2.36 -15.19
N ALA A 106 -0.47 3.09 -14.59
CA ALA A 106 -0.09 4.41 -15.09
C ALA A 106 0.65 4.36 -16.42
N ARG A 107 1.29 3.24 -16.74
CA ARG A 107 2.11 3.09 -17.96
C ARG A 107 1.42 2.33 -19.08
N ALA A 108 0.27 1.72 -18.83
CA ALA A 108 -0.42 0.94 -19.84
C ALA A 108 -0.99 1.87 -20.93
N LEU A 109 -0.52 1.73 -22.16
CA LEU A 109 -0.91 2.57 -23.29
C LEU A 109 -1.80 1.84 -24.30
N SER A 110 -1.57 0.53 -24.48
CA SER A 110 -2.39 -0.25 -25.42
C SER A 110 -3.67 -0.70 -24.74
N ARG A 111 -4.72 -0.90 -25.55
CA ARG A 111 -5.99 -1.43 -25.05
C ARG A 111 -5.81 -2.79 -24.37
N GLU A 112 -5.01 -3.67 -24.97
CA GLU A 112 -4.73 -4.98 -24.41
C GLU A 112 -3.98 -4.86 -23.08
N GLY A 113 -2.96 -4.00 -23.01
CA GLY A 113 -2.21 -3.75 -21.78
C GLY A 113 -3.09 -3.20 -20.67
N VAL A 114 -3.98 -2.25 -21.01
CA VAL A 114 -4.94 -1.71 -20.03
C VAL A 114 -5.84 -2.81 -19.49
N LEU A 115 -6.38 -3.67 -20.37
CA LEU A 115 -7.23 -4.77 -19.93
C LEU A 115 -6.50 -5.77 -19.04
N GLN A 116 -5.24 -6.08 -19.36
CA GLN A 116 -4.43 -6.98 -18.54
C GLN A 116 -4.18 -6.41 -17.16
N VAL A 117 -3.88 -5.13 -17.07
CA VAL A 117 -3.66 -4.46 -15.78
C VAL A 117 -4.96 -4.41 -14.98
N GLU A 118 -6.08 -4.11 -15.62
CA GLU A 118 -7.38 -4.11 -14.94
C GLU A 118 -7.71 -5.49 -14.39
N LEU A 119 -7.43 -6.55 -15.12
CA LEU A 119 -7.64 -7.92 -14.64
C LEU A 119 -6.77 -8.21 -13.43
N ALA A 120 -5.50 -7.81 -13.46
CA ALA A 120 -4.60 -7.99 -12.33
C ALA A 120 -5.09 -7.23 -11.09
N HIS A 121 -5.58 -5.99 -11.27
CA HIS A 121 -6.18 -5.21 -10.19
C HIS A 121 -7.41 -5.89 -9.60
N LEU A 122 -8.28 -6.41 -10.47
CA LEU A 122 -9.48 -7.11 -10.01
C LEU A 122 -9.12 -8.34 -9.18
N ASN A 123 -8.16 -9.13 -9.63
CA ASN A 123 -7.70 -10.31 -8.89
C ASN A 123 -7.10 -9.95 -7.54
N TYR A 124 -6.27 -8.91 -7.52
CA TYR A 124 -5.66 -8.41 -6.29
C TYR A 124 -6.72 -7.90 -5.31
N ASN A 125 -7.63 -7.06 -5.78
CA ASN A 125 -8.69 -6.49 -4.95
C ASN A 125 -9.69 -7.55 -4.50
N LYS A 126 -9.98 -8.52 -5.33
CA LYS A 126 -10.91 -9.60 -4.98
C LYS A 126 -10.43 -10.39 -3.77
N SER A 127 -9.15 -10.73 -3.72
CA SER A 127 -8.59 -11.45 -2.58
C SER A 127 -8.69 -10.64 -1.28
N ARG A 128 -8.58 -9.33 -1.38
CA ARG A 128 -8.67 -8.42 -0.23
C ARG A 128 -10.10 -8.07 0.13
N LEU A 129 -10.99 -7.99 -0.86
CA LEU A 129 -12.39 -7.62 -0.68
C LEU A 129 -13.14 -8.60 0.22
N VAL A 130 -12.88 -9.88 0.06
CA VAL A 130 -13.54 -10.93 0.86
C VAL A 130 -13.40 -10.66 2.36
N ARG A 131 -12.29 -10.05 2.77
CA ARG A 131 -11.97 -9.84 4.19
C ARG A 131 -12.04 -8.39 4.63
N SER A 132 -12.16 -7.44 3.71
CA SER A 132 -12.09 -6.02 4.01
C SER A 132 -13.18 -5.21 3.32
N TRP A 133 -14.27 -5.85 2.91
CA TRP A 133 -15.35 -5.23 2.17
C TRP A 133 -15.83 -3.91 2.76
N THR A 134 -16.20 -3.91 4.02
CA THR A 134 -16.71 -2.71 4.70
C THR A 134 -15.68 -1.60 4.73
N HIS A 135 -14.43 -1.95 4.94
CA HIS A 135 -13.34 -1.00 5.00
C HIS A 135 -13.09 -0.34 3.64
N LEU A 136 -13.05 -1.13 2.56
CA LEU A 136 -12.88 -0.62 1.21
C LEU A 136 -14.02 0.32 0.83
N GLU A 137 -15.23 -0.05 1.16
CA GLU A 137 -16.41 0.76 0.88
C GLU A 137 -16.32 2.15 1.52
N ARG A 138 -15.79 2.25 2.72
CA ARG A 138 -15.61 3.54 3.39
C ARG A 138 -14.54 4.41 2.77
N GLN A 139 -13.52 3.81 2.18
CA GLN A 139 -12.34 4.53 1.71
C GLN A 139 -12.36 4.93 0.25
N ARG A 140 -13.18 4.29 -0.56
CA ARG A 140 -13.12 4.46 -2.02
C ARG A 140 -13.23 5.91 -2.48
N GLY A 141 -14.01 6.73 -1.81
CA GLY A 141 -14.15 8.13 -2.16
C GLY A 141 -12.89 8.96 -1.97
N GLY A 142 -12.10 8.62 -0.95
CA GLY A 142 -10.86 9.31 -0.66
C GLY A 142 -9.68 8.83 -1.47
N MET A 143 -9.84 7.75 -2.22
CA MET A 143 -8.73 7.08 -2.90
C MET A 143 -8.93 6.98 -4.39
N GLY A 144 -9.81 7.81 -4.95
CA GLY A 144 -10.24 7.69 -6.33
C GLY A 144 -9.11 7.64 -7.35
N PHE A 145 -8.06 8.42 -7.18
CA PHE A 145 -7.00 8.47 -8.18
C PHE A 145 -6.08 7.23 -8.14
N LEU A 146 -5.94 6.57 -6.98
CA LEU A 146 -5.19 5.34 -6.86
C LEU A 146 -6.08 4.11 -7.00
N GLY A 147 -7.33 4.22 -6.60
CA GLY A 147 -8.29 3.14 -6.74
C GLY A 147 -8.61 2.79 -8.19
N GLY A 148 -8.80 3.83 -8.97
CA GLY A 148 -9.03 3.68 -10.41
C GLY A 148 -10.27 2.86 -10.77
N PRO A 149 -10.27 2.28 -11.99
CA PRO A 149 -11.42 1.54 -12.49
C PRO A 149 -11.80 0.32 -11.64
N GLY A 150 -10.82 -0.33 -11.02
CA GLY A 150 -11.09 -1.51 -10.19
C GLY A 150 -11.99 -1.19 -9.03
N GLU A 151 -11.76 -0.07 -8.38
CA GLU A 151 -12.58 0.36 -7.26
C GLU A 151 -14.01 0.67 -7.71
N THR A 152 -14.16 1.34 -8.83
CA THR A 152 -15.47 1.65 -9.38
C THR A 152 -16.27 0.39 -9.72
N GLN A 153 -15.60 -0.61 -10.27
CA GLN A 153 -16.24 -1.88 -10.62
C GLN A 153 -16.70 -2.65 -9.36
N ILE A 154 -15.91 -2.63 -8.33
CA ILE A 154 -16.30 -3.26 -7.06
C ILE A 154 -17.55 -2.57 -6.51
N GLU A 155 -17.62 -1.28 -6.62
CA GLU A 155 -18.76 -0.51 -6.18
C GLU A 155 -20.03 -0.84 -6.98
N ALA A 156 -19.88 -1.03 -8.29
CA ALA A 156 -21.01 -1.36 -9.16
C ALA A 156 -21.55 -2.78 -8.93
N ASP A 157 -20.69 -3.69 -8.56
CA ASP A 157 -21.05 -5.09 -8.32
C ASP A 157 -21.68 -5.27 -6.93
#